data_0d88575f6ab2440ee282d559b9c51a8d
#
_entry.id   0d88575f6ab2440ee282d559b9c51a8d
#
_cell.length_a   1.000
_cell.length_b   1.000
_cell.length_c   1.000
_cell.angle_alpha   90.00
_cell.angle_beta   90.00
_cell.angle_gamma   90.00
#
_symmetry.space_group_name_H-M   'P 1'
#
loop_
_entity.id
_entity.type
_entity.pdbx_description
1 polymer ?
#
loop_
_entity_poly.entity_id
_entity_poly.type
_entity_poly.pdbx_seq_one_letter_code
_entity_poly.pdbx_strand_id
1 'polypeptide(L)'
;IVDALHLIPLKVSAFLDLSRRRTAGETIDSNKINKHFRDVFRLYAMLIPSEKKDVFPLSIKSDMQQFIEAATALSAHLEDLGINTISQEDILRDLNRIYCSAD
;
A
#
# COMPACT_ATOMS: atom_id res chain seq x y z
N ILE A 1 10.27 17.72 -0.98
CA ILE A 1 10.46 16.36 -0.43
C ILE A 1 9.11 15.69 -0.31
N VAL A 2 8.99 14.54 -0.92
CA VAL A 2 7.75 13.76 -0.84
C VAL A 2 7.83 12.87 0.39
N ASP A 3 6.86 12.99 1.28
CA ASP A 3 6.84 12.22 2.52
C ASP A 3 6.18 10.84 2.32
N ALA A 4 6.25 10.01 3.36
CA ALA A 4 5.70 8.66 3.28
C ALA A 4 4.20 8.66 2.97
N LEU A 5 3.46 9.61 3.51
CA LEU A 5 2.01 9.70 3.28
C LEU A 5 1.66 9.81 1.79
N HIS A 6 2.47 10.56 1.03
CA HIS A 6 2.26 10.77 -0.40
C HIS A 6 2.98 9.74 -1.27
N LEU A 7 4.02 9.07 -0.75
CA LEU A 7 4.71 8.00 -1.47
C LEU A 7 3.92 6.70 -1.49
N ILE A 8 3.17 6.40 -0.44
CA ILE A 8 2.38 5.17 -0.38
C ILE A 8 1.43 5.02 -1.57
N PRO A 9 0.64 6.04 -1.96
CA PRO A 9 -0.22 5.92 -3.14
C PRO A 9 0.54 5.60 -4.41
N LEU A 10 1.76 6.11 -4.57
CA LEU A 10 2.57 5.82 -5.75
C LEU A 10 2.99 4.36 -5.80
N LYS A 11 3.34 3.78 -4.65
CA LYS A 11 3.69 2.36 -4.57
C LYS A 11 2.48 1.45 -4.78
N VAL A 12 1.33 1.86 -4.25
CA VAL A 12 0.07 1.15 -4.49
C VAL A 12 -0.26 1.14 -5.98
N SER A 13 -0.16 2.30 -6.63
CA SER A 13 -0.43 2.41 -8.06
C SER A 13 0.51 1.54 -8.89
N ALA A 14 1.81 1.54 -8.55
CA ALA A 14 2.79 0.72 -9.24
C ALA A 14 2.51 -0.77 -9.07
N PHE A 15 2.17 -1.19 -7.86
CA PHE A 15 1.81 -2.58 -7.59
C PHE A 15 0.61 -3.03 -8.43
N LEU A 16 -0.45 -2.21 -8.44
CA LEU A 16 -1.66 -2.54 -9.19
C LEU A 16 -1.42 -2.57 -10.69
N ASP A 17 -0.66 -1.61 -11.21
CA ASP A 17 -0.34 -1.54 -12.63
C ASP A 17 0.41 -2.79 -13.08
N LEU A 18 1.48 -3.15 -12.38
CA LEU A 18 2.28 -4.33 -12.72
C LEU A 18 1.46 -5.61 -12.58
N SER A 19 0.62 -5.70 -11.57
CA SER A 19 -0.23 -6.87 -11.37
C SER A 19 -1.24 -7.04 -12.51
N ARG A 20 -1.85 -5.95 -12.96
CA ARG A 20 -2.80 -5.97 -14.09
C ARG A 20 -2.10 -6.37 -15.37
N ARG A 21 -0.91 -5.82 -15.62
CA ARG A 21 -0.14 -6.12 -16.82
C ARG A 21 0.28 -7.59 -16.86
N ARG A 22 0.67 -8.12 -15.71
CA ARG A 22 1.03 -9.55 -15.61
C ARG A 22 -0.20 -10.43 -15.89
N THR A 23 -1.35 -10.07 -15.33
CA THR A 23 -2.59 -10.80 -15.58
C THR A 23 -3.00 -10.73 -17.04
N ALA A 24 -2.68 -9.64 -17.72
CA ALA A 24 -2.96 -9.46 -19.16
C ALA A 24 -1.99 -10.21 -20.06
N GLY A 25 -1.03 -10.94 -19.50
CA GLY A 25 -0.11 -11.78 -20.27
C GLY A 25 1.28 -11.20 -20.50
N GLU A 26 1.57 -10.01 -19.96
CA GLU A 26 2.91 -9.45 -20.06
C GLU A 26 3.87 -10.19 -19.14
N THR A 27 5.12 -10.27 -19.57
CA THR A 27 6.18 -10.87 -18.76
C THR A 27 6.65 -9.86 -17.73
N ILE A 28 6.15 -9.98 -16.52
CA ILE A 28 6.50 -9.10 -15.40
C ILE A 28 7.18 -9.94 -14.31
N ASP A 29 8.35 -9.48 -13.88
CA ASP A 29 9.07 -10.14 -12.79
C ASP A 29 8.27 -10.02 -11.49
N SER A 30 7.95 -11.15 -10.88
CA SER A 30 7.21 -11.18 -9.63
C SER A 30 7.94 -10.44 -8.51
N ASN A 31 9.28 -10.39 -8.55
CA ASN A 31 10.06 -9.68 -7.55
C ASN A 31 9.80 -8.17 -7.59
N LYS A 32 9.53 -7.61 -8.78
CA LYS A 32 9.18 -6.19 -8.89
C LYS A 32 7.82 -5.90 -8.26
N ILE A 33 6.86 -6.78 -8.51
CA ILE A 33 5.53 -6.66 -7.93
C ILE A 33 5.63 -6.74 -6.41
N ASN A 34 6.34 -7.73 -5.90
CA ASN A 34 6.49 -7.94 -4.47
C ASN A 34 7.24 -6.77 -3.80
N LYS A 35 8.21 -6.19 -4.50
CA LYS A 35 8.94 -5.04 -3.96
C LYS A 35 8.00 -3.86 -3.72
N HIS A 36 7.16 -3.53 -4.69
CA HIS A 36 6.20 -2.43 -4.51
C HIS A 36 5.19 -2.76 -3.41
N PHE A 37 4.73 -4.00 -3.35
CA PHE A 37 3.83 -4.43 -2.29
C PHE A 37 4.45 -4.21 -0.91
N ARG A 38 5.68 -4.68 -0.71
CA ARG A 38 6.37 -4.58 0.58
C ARG A 38 6.75 -3.14 0.91
N ASP A 39 7.05 -2.33 -0.11
CA ASP A 39 7.40 -0.91 0.10
C ASP A 39 6.25 -0.14 0.75
N VAL A 40 5.00 -0.50 0.48
CA VAL A 40 3.85 0.13 1.15
C VAL A 40 3.95 -0.05 2.66
N PHE A 41 4.29 -1.25 3.11
CA PHE A 41 4.41 -1.54 4.55
C PHE A 41 5.63 -0.86 5.16
N ARG A 42 6.75 -0.79 4.43
CA ARG A 42 7.93 -0.05 4.89
C ARG A 42 7.62 1.42 5.09
N LEU A 43 6.92 2.02 4.12
CA LEU A 43 6.54 3.42 4.19
C LEU A 43 5.51 3.65 5.31
N TYR A 44 4.60 2.71 5.51
CA TYR A 44 3.65 2.81 6.60
C TYR A 44 4.37 2.93 7.94
N ALA A 45 5.43 2.15 8.14
CA ALA A 45 6.21 2.20 9.39
C ALA A 45 6.90 3.56 9.59
N MET A 46 7.06 4.33 8.52
CA MET A 46 7.67 5.66 8.57
C MET A 46 6.64 6.77 8.77
N LEU A 47 5.35 6.45 8.75
CA LEU A 47 4.32 7.46 8.94
C LEU A 47 4.38 8.02 10.36
N ILE A 48 4.39 9.33 10.43
CA ILE A 48 4.30 10.02 11.70
C ILE A 48 2.82 10.27 11.96
N PRO A 49 2.31 9.91 13.13
CA PRO A 49 0.93 10.25 13.47
C PRO A 49 0.74 11.75 13.27
N SER A 50 -0.04 12.12 12.28
CA SER A 50 -0.27 13.50 11.93
C SER A 50 -1.68 13.89 12.31
N GLU A 51 -1.83 15.06 12.87
CA GLU A 51 -3.14 15.63 13.14
C GLU A 51 -3.82 16.09 11.87
N LYS A 52 -3.05 16.30 10.81
CA LYS A 52 -3.60 16.70 9.52
C LYS A 52 -4.06 15.49 8.73
N LYS A 53 -5.33 15.49 8.40
CA LYS A 53 -5.89 14.53 7.47
C LYS A 53 -5.91 15.17 6.09
N ASP A 54 -5.23 14.53 5.15
CA ASP A 54 -5.29 14.96 3.76
C ASP A 54 -6.53 14.35 3.10
N VAL A 55 -7.12 15.10 2.21
CA VAL A 55 -8.20 14.59 1.37
C VAL A 55 -7.56 14.08 0.08
N PHE A 56 -7.80 12.82 -0.22
CA PHE A 56 -7.22 12.20 -1.41
C PHE A 56 -8.25 12.10 -2.53
N PRO A 57 -7.80 12.24 -3.81
CA PRO A 57 -8.71 12.07 -4.94
C PRO A 57 -9.32 10.68 -4.99
N LEU A 58 -10.45 10.57 -5.65
CA LEU A 58 -11.17 9.29 -5.79
C LEU A 58 -10.29 8.20 -6.41
N SER A 59 -9.41 8.56 -7.34
CA SER A 59 -8.49 7.59 -7.94
C SER A 59 -7.57 6.94 -6.93
N ILE A 60 -7.07 7.70 -5.96
CA ILE A 60 -6.22 7.16 -4.89
C ILE A 60 -7.03 6.29 -3.96
N LYS A 61 -8.24 6.71 -3.61
CA LYS A 61 -9.13 5.91 -2.76
C LYS A 61 -9.45 4.57 -3.43
N SER A 62 -9.78 4.60 -4.71
CA SER A 62 -10.09 3.39 -5.47
C SER A 62 -8.89 2.45 -5.55
N ASP A 63 -7.72 2.99 -5.84
CA ASP A 63 -6.50 2.19 -5.88
C ASP A 63 -6.20 1.56 -4.53
N MET A 64 -6.35 2.32 -3.45
CA MET A 64 -6.11 1.80 -2.11
C MET A 64 -7.08 0.67 -1.76
N GLN A 65 -8.35 0.81 -2.12
CA GLN A 65 -9.34 -0.25 -1.89
C GLN A 65 -8.96 -1.54 -2.63
N GLN A 66 -8.52 -1.41 -3.89
CA GLN A 66 -8.06 -2.56 -4.66
C GLN A 66 -6.80 -3.18 -4.07
N PHE A 67 -5.89 -2.35 -3.59
CA PHE A 67 -4.67 -2.82 -2.94
C PHE A 67 -5.00 -3.62 -1.67
N ILE A 68 -5.88 -3.09 -0.83
CA ILE A 68 -6.27 -3.76 0.42
C ILE A 68 -6.90 -5.10 0.12
N GLU A 69 -7.78 -5.15 -0.88
CA GLU A 69 -8.43 -6.39 -1.27
C GLU A 69 -7.41 -7.44 -1.75
N ALA A 70 -6.46 -7.02 -2.58
CA ALA A 70 -5.40 -7.92 -3.05
C ALA A 70 -4.49 -8.35 -1.90
N ALA A 71 -4.22 -7.46 -0.97
CA ALA A 71 -3.30 -7.71 0.14
C ALA A 71 -3.85 -8.74 1.13
N THR A 72 -5.16 -8.91 1.20
CA THR A 72 -5.74 -9.91 2.11
C THR A 72 -5.33 -11.35 1.73
N ALA A 73 -4.96 -11.57 0.47
CA ALA A 73 -4.53 -12.87 -0.02
C ALA A 73 -3.00 -13.03 -0.05
N LEU A 74 -2.26 -12.00 0.36
CA LEU A 74 -0.81 -11.98 0.29
C LEU A 74 -0.21 -11.73 1.67
N SER A 75 1.05 -12.12 1.86
CA SER A 75 1.77 -11.80 3.09
C SER A 75 2.94 -10.86 2.80
N ALA A 76 3.04 -9.80 3.56
CA ALA A 76 4.16 -8.87 3.46
C ALA A 76 5.39 -9.34 4.24
N HIS A 77 5.27 -10.41 5.04
CA HIS A 77 6.34 -10.89 5.90
C HIS A 77 6.92 -9.76 6.74
N LEU A 78 6.07 -9.18 7.58
CA LEU A 78 6.40 -7.97 8.34
C LEU A 78 7.64 -8.14 9.21
N GLU A 79 7.87 -9.34 9.73
CA GLU A 79 9.05 -9.62 10.54
C GLU A 79 10.35 -9.37 9.76
N ASP A 80 10.35 -9.64 8.46
CA ASP A 80 11.50 -9.36 7.60
C ASP A 80 11.72 -7.87 7.37
N LEU A 81 10.69 -7.07 7.60
CA LEU A 81 10.74 -5.62 7.48
C LEU A 81 11.02 -4.93 8.81
N GLY A 82 11.20 -5.71 9.88
CA GLY A 82 11.40 -5.18 11.21
C GLY A 82 10.14 -4.67 11.88
N ILE A 83 8.98 -5.07 11.38
CA ILE A 83 7.68 -4.64 11.93
C ILE A 83 7.13 -5.77 12.80
N ASN A 84 7.22 -5.60 14.11
CA ASN A 84 6.88 -6.66 15.07
C ASN A 84 5.73 -6.29 16.02
N THR A 85 5.26 -5.05 15.98
CA THR A 85 4.30 -4.54 16.96
C THR A 85 2.88 -4.39 16.42
N ILE A 86 2.67 -4.62 15.13
CA ILE A 86 1.38 -4.45 14.50
C ILE A 86 1.20 -5.54 13.45
N SER A 87 -0.01 -6.05 13.31
CA SER A 87 -0.33 -7.07 12.31
C SER A 87 -0.59 -6.46 10.95
N GLN A 88 -0.46 -7.27 9.90
CA GLN A 88 -0.79 -6.85 8.55
C GLN A 88 -2.26 -6.40 8.46
N GLU A 89 -3.17 -7.11 9.10
CA GLU A 89 -4.59 -6.74 9.10
C GLU A 89 -4.79 -5.35 9.69
N ASP A 90 -4.11 -5.06 10.79
CA ASP A 90 -4.22 -3.76 11.45
C ASP A 90 -3.67 -2.64 10.56
N ILE A 91 -2.56 -2.92 9.85
CA ILE A 91 -2.00 -1.97 8.91
C ILE A 91 -2.99 -1.69 7.77
N LEU A 92 -3.58 -2.74 7.20
CA LEU A 92 -4.55 -2.57 6.11
C LEU A 92 -5.77 -1.78 6.57
N ARG A 93 -6.24 -2.03 7.78
CA ARG A 93 -7.35 -1.28 8.37
C ARG A 93 -6.98 0.20 8.51
N ASP A 94 -5.77 0.48 8.95
CA ASP A 94 -5.30 1.84 9.13
C ASP A 94 -5.12 2.55 7.79
N LEU A 95 -4.60 1.85 6.78
CA LEU A 95 -4.49 2.41 5.43
C LEU A 95 -5.86 2.74 4.86
N ASN A 96 -6.86 1.90 5.12
CA ASN A 96 -8.23 2.19 4.71
C ASN A 96 -8.73 3.47 5.38
N ARG A 97 -8.49 3.61 6.67
CA ARG A 97 -8.89 4.80 7.42
C ARG A 97 -8.21 6.06 6.89
N ILE A 98 -6.91 5.96 6.58
CA ILE A 98 -6.14 7.13 6.15
C ILE A 98 -6.53 7.57 4.74
N TYR A 99 -6.70 6.63 3.82
CA TYR A 99 -6.84 6.95 2.39
C TYR A 99 -8.25 6.83 1.85
N CYS A 100 -9.10 6.04 2.48
CA CYS A 100 -10.44 5.73 1.97
C CYS A 100 -11.55 6.28 2.84
N SER A 101 -11.22 6.84 3.98
CA SER A 101 -12.23 7.41 4.88
C SER A 101 -12.91 8.60 4.21
N ALA A 102 -14.21 8.61 4.19
CA ALA A 102 -14.99 9.72 3.65
C ALA A 102 -14.98 10.84 4.67
N ASP A 103 -14.39 11.87 4.34
CA ASP A 103 -14.24 13.07 5.16
C ASP A 103 -13.61 12.91 6.49
#